data_147faa026eaf4377c6ed2b6375bb713f
#
_entry.id   147faa026eaf4377c6ed2b6375bb713f
#
_cell.length_a   1.000
_cell.length_b   1.000
_cell.length_c   1.000
_cell.angle_alpha   90.00
_cell.angle_beta   90.00
_cell.angle_gamma   90.00
#
_symmetry.space_group_name_H-M   'P 1'
#
loop_
_entity.id
_entity.type
_entity.pdbx_description
1 polymer ?
#
loop_
_entity_poly.entity_id
_entity_poly.type
_entity_poly.pdbx_seq_one_letter_code
_entity_poly.pdbx_strand_id
1 'polypeptide(L)'
;MLESTALNVLKKCLNIKKGEKVLIVTDKNKENIANSFFNASKKLTNEVILLKIPVAKVHGTEPPSKVASFMKKFDVILAPTSKSLTHTKAAQNAAKSGARVATLPGITEEITKQSLTADFSKVEKLTNKLYSKLKNAKTIKILTPSGTNIILHP
;
A
#
# COMPACT_ATOMS: atom_id res chain seq x y z
N MET A 1 18.87 4.63 -0.37
CA MET A 1 18.04 4.08 -1.46
C MET A 1 16.64 3.70 -0.99
N LEU A 2 16.44 2.81 -0.01
CA LEU A 2 15.09 2.43 0.48
C LEU A 2 14.25 3.62 0.96
N GLU A 3 14.83 4.54 1.70
CA GLU A 3 14.12 5.71 2.24
C GLU A 3 13.68 6.70 1.16
N SER A 4 14.47 6.91 0.11
CA SER A 4 14.07 7.76 -1.02
C SER A 4 12.90 7.15 -1.80
N THR A 5 12.93 5.83 -2.00
CA THR A 5 11.82 5.08 -2.60
C THR A 5 10.57 5.15 -1.73
N ALA A 6 10.71 4.95 -0.41
CA ALA A 6 9.62 5.09 0.54
C ALA A 6 8.99 6.49 0.48
N LEU A 7 9.82 7.54 0.44
CA LEU A 7 9.34 8.93 0.34
C LEU A 7 8.52 9.18 -0.94
N ASN A 8 8.94 8.61 -2.07
CA ASN A 8 8.20 8.72 -3.33
C ASN A 8 6.81 8.07 -3.23
N VAL A 9 6.72 6.85 -2.69
CA VAL A 9 5.45 6.15 -2.45
C VAL A 9 4.53 6.97 -1.53
N LEU A 10 5.06 7.45 -0.40
CA LEU A 10 4.29 8.22 0.57
C LEU A 10 3.74 9.52 -0.01
N LYS A 11 4.52 10.20 -0.85
CA LYS A 11 4.09 11.43 -1.53
C LYS A 11 3.14 11.17 -2.69
N LYS A 12 3.46 10.22 -3.57
CA LYS A 12 2.74 10.05 -4.84
C LYS A 12 1.54 9.10 -4.73
N CYS A 13 1.67 8.01 -3.98
CA CYS A 13 0.60 7.02 -3.86
C CYS A 13 -0.33 7.31 -2.68
N LEU A 14 0.24 7.71 -1.53
CA LEU A 14 -0.54 7.98 -0.32
C LEU A 14 -0.84 9.46 -0.10
N ASN A 15 -0.16 10.35 -0.82
CA ASN A 15 -0.38 11.80 -0.79
C ASN A 15 -0.45 12.35 0.65
N ILE A 16 0.51 11.95 1.49
CA ILE A 16 0.57 12.35 2.91
C ILE A 16 0.73 13.86 3.01
N LYS A 17 -0.08 14.49 3.84
CA LYS A 17 -0.08 15.92 4.12
C LYS A 17 0.54 16.21 5.49
N LYS A 18 1.03 17.42 5.64
CA LYS A 18 1.51 17.93 6.93
C LYS A 18 0.37 17.90 7.96
N GLY A 19 0.65 17.39 9.16
CA GLY A 19 -0.32 17.26 10.24
C GLY A 19 -1.17 15.98 10.22
N GLU A 20 -1.11 15.17 9.17
CA GLU A 20 -1.79 13.88 9.15
C GLU A 20 -1.11 12.86 10.06
N LYS A 21 -1.93 12.05 10.72
CA LYS A 21 -1.49 10.95 11.57
C LYS A 21 -1.20 9.71 10.75
N VAL A 22 0.05 9.26 10.78
CA VAL A 22 0.53 8.11 10.01
C VAL A 22 0.85 6.95 10.94
N LEU A 23 0.26 5.79 10.68
CA LEU A 23 0.57 4.54 11.36
C LEU A 23 1.28 3.58 10.41
N ILE A 24 2.43 3.09 10.83
CA ILE A 24 3.12 1.99 10.15
C ILE A 24 2.96 0.74 11.02
N VAL A 25 2.27 -0.28 10.49
CA VAL A 25 2.09 -1.57 11.15
C VAL A 25 3.02 -2.58 10.51
N THR A 26 3.87 -3.20 11.32
CA THR A 26 4.85 -4.16 10.82
C THR A 26 4.99 -5.38 11.73
N ASP A 27 5.71 -6.39 11.27
CA ASP A 27 6.17 -7.50 12.08
C ASP A 27 7.71 -7.60 12.07
N LYS A 28 8.29 -8.45 12.92
CA LYS A 28 9.74 -8.57 13.07
C LYS A 28 10.50 -8.84 11.77
N ASN A 29 9.85 -9.50 10.79
CA ASN A 29 10.50 -9.89 9.54
C ASN A 29 10.55 -8.74 8.51
N LYS A 30 9.78 -7.69 8.71
CA LYS A 30 9.67 -6.53 7.79
C LYS A 30 10.13 -5.22 8.41
N GLU A 31 10.77 -5.29 9.57
CA GLU A 31 11.17 -4.12 10.37
C GLU A 31 12.10 -3.16 9.62
N ASN A 32 13.08 -3.64 8.86
CA ASN A 32 14.00 -2.79 8.08
C ASN A 32 13.24 -1.93 7.06
N ILE A 33 12.29 -2.54 6.34
CA ILE A 33 11.48 -1.84 5.36
C ILE A 33 10.55 -0.84 6.07
N ALA A 34 9.92 -1.27 7.17
CA ALA A 34 9.05 -0.42 7.97
C ALA A 34 9.79 0.81 8.52
N ASN A 35 11.02 0.66 8.99
CA ASN A 35 11.86 1.76 9.45
C ASN A 35 12.17 2.77 8.33
N SER A 36 12.39 2.30 7.11
CA SER A 36 12.59 3.17 5.95
C SER A 36 11.34 4.02 5.65
N PHE A 37 10.15 3.43 5.73
CA PHE A 37 8.88 4.16 5.62
C PHE A 37 8.63 5.10 6.80
N PHE A 38 8.99 4.69 8.01
CA PHE A 38 8.87 5.52 9.21
C PHE A 38 9.72 6.78 9.09
N ASN A 39 11.01 6.63 8.76
CA ASN A 39 11.92 7.75 8.59
C ASN A 39 11.48 8.68 7.45
N ALA A 40 11.02 8.12 6.34
CA ALA A 40 10.48 8.89 5.22
C ALA A 40 9.19 9.64 5.60
N SER A 41 8.29 9.03 6.39
CA SER A 41 7.07 9.66 6.87
C SER A 41 7.35 10.85 7.77
N LYS A 42 8.34 10.77 8.64
CA LYS A 42 8.77 11.87 9.52
C LYS A 42 9.24 13.13 8.78
N LYS A 43 9.61 12.99 7.50
CA LYS A 43 9.91 14.15 6.64
C LYS A 43 8.66 14.85 6.10
N LEU A 44 7.50 14.24 6.23
CA LEU A 44 6.22 14.74 5.71
C LEU A 44 5.29 15.24 6.81
N THR A 45 5.31 14.58 7.98
CA THR A 45 4.50 14.92 9.15
C THR A 45 5.22 14.57 10.44
N ASN A 46 4.87 15.23 11.54
CA ASN A 46 5.41 14.92 12.88
C ASN A 46 4.62 13.83 13.60
N GLU A 47 3.42 13.49 13.11
CA GLU A 47 2.48 12.55 13.73
C GLU A 47 2.67 11.13 13.15
N VAL A 48 3.80 10.49 13.44
CA VAL A 48 4.13 9.17 12.89
C VAL A 48 4.38 8.16 14.01
N ILE A 49 3.68 7.03 13.94
CA ILE A 49 3.87 5.89 14.85
C ILE A 49 4.25 4.65 14.06
N LEU A 50 5.26 3.93 14.54
CA LEU A 50 5.61 2.59 14.11
C LEU A 50 5.13 1.59 15.16
N LEU A 51 4.28 0.66 14.76
CA LEU A 51 3.72 -0.36 15.62
C LEU A 51 4.14 -1.75 15.14
N LYS A 52 4.77 -2.53 16.02
CA LYS A 52 5.14 -3.91 15.73
C LYS A 52 4.08 -4.86 16.29
N ILE A 53 3.61 -5.77 15.44
CA ILE A 53 2.65 -6.83 15.80
C ILE A 53 3.32 -8.21 15.73
N PRO A 54 2.77 -9.24 16.36
CA PRO A 54 3.22 -10.62 16.17
C PRO A 54 3.14 -11.04 14.69
N VAL A 55 4.09 -11.88 14.27
CA VAL A 55 4.03 -12.46 12.92
C VAL A 55 2.82 -13.37 12.79
N ALA A 56 1.94 -13.04 11.88
CA ALA A 56 0.74 -13.85 11.62
C ALA A 56 1.10 -15.19 10.94
N LYS A 57 0.36 -16.24 11.25
CA LYS A 57 0.55 -17.58 10.64
C LYS A 57 0.08 -17.62 9.19
N VAL A 58 -1.07 -16.99 8.89
CA VAL A 58 -1.70 -17.00 7.57
C VAL A 58 -2.13 -15.59 7.13
N HIS A 59 -2.36 -15.41 5.83
CA HIS A 59 -2.92 -14.17 5.30
C HIS A 59 -4.33 -13.95 5.84
N GLY A 60 -4.71 -12.71 6.11
CA GLY A 60 -6.03 -12.35 6.63
C GLY A 60 -6.21 -12.56 8.15
N THR A 61 -5.16 -12.96 8.88
CA THR A 61 -5.21 -13.00 10.35
C THR A 61 -5.43 -11.59 10.89
N GLU A 62 -6.45 -11.42 11.73
CA GLU A 62 -6.73 -10.15 12.40
C GLU A 62 -5.57 -9.74 13.32
N PRO A 63 -5.15 -8.48 13.32
CA PRO A 63 -4.22 -7.98 14.30
C PRO A 63 -4.88 -7.99 15.69
N PRO A 64 -4.09 -7.92 16.79
CA PRO A 64 -4.65 -7.82 18.14
C PRO A 64 -5.74 -6.75 18.23
N SER A 65 -6.81 -7.00 19.00
CA SER A 65 -7.99 -6.12 19.04
C SER A 65 -7.68 -4.67 19.41
N LYS A 66 -6.72 -4.45 20.30
CA LYS A 66 -6.22 -3.11 20.66
C LYS A 66 -5.58 -2.41 19.46
N VAL A 67 -4.84 -3.14 18.61
CA VAL A 67 -4.24 -2.62 17.38
C VAL A 67 -5.34 -2.28 16.37
N ALA A 68 -6.30 -3.17 16.16
CA ALA A 68 -7.43 -2.95 15.27
C ALA A 68 -8.23 -1.68 15.65
N SER A 69 -8.47 -1.46 16.93
CA SER A 69 -9.14 -0.26 17.42
C SER A 69 -8.26 0.99 17.26
N PHE A 70 -6.96 0.85 17.46
CA PHE A 70 -6.01 1.94 17.34
C PHE A 70 -5.85 2.42 15.88
N MET A 71 -5.88 1.52 14.92
CA MET A 71 -5.80 1.82 13.48
C MET A 71 -6.83 2.86 13.03
N LYS A 72 -8.02 2.86 13.61
CA LYS A 72 -9.10 3.83 13.26
C LYS A 72 -8.79 5.29 13.59
N LYS A 73 -7.72 5.56 14.35
CA LYS A 73 -7.34 6.91 14.80
C LYS A 73 -6.36 7.62 13.87
N PHE A 74 -6.04 7.01 12.73
CA PHE A 74 -5.01 7.51 11.80
C PHE A 74 -5.61 7.86 10.44
N ASP A 75 -5.01 8.86 9.80
CA ASP A 75 -5.38 9.31 8.46
C ASP A 75 -4.76 8.43 7.38
N VAL A 76 -3.56 7.90 7.65
CA VAL A 76 -2.83 7.02 6.74
C VAL A 76 -2.27 5.83 7.48
N ILE A 77 -2.46 4.65 6.91
CA ILE A 77 -1.93 3.39 7.44
C ILE A 77 -1.13 2.69 6.36
N LEU A 78 0.12 2.34 6.67
CA LEU A 78 0.97 1.52 5.84
C LEU A 78 1.29 0.23 6.59
N ALA A 79 1.08 -0.92 5.95
CA ALA A 79 1.27 -2.21 6.60
C ALA A 79 2.25 -3.12 5.84
N PRO A 80 3.58 -2.87 5.92
CA PRO A 80 4.60 -3.81 5.49
C PRO A 80 4.69 -4.97 6.48
N THR A 81 4.02 -6.08 6.18
CA THR A 81 3.92 -7.27 7.02
C THR A 81 4.24 -8.54 6.26
N SER A 82 4.64 -9.61 6.95
CA SER A 82 4.89 -10.92 6.34
C SER A 82 3.63 -11.51 5.71
N LYS A 83 2.49 -11.33 6.39
CA LYS A 83 1.18 -11.81 5.96
C LYS A 83 0.22 -10.65 5.75
N SER A 84 -0.68 -10.79 4.77
CA SER A 84 -1.58 -9.71 4.36
C SER A 84 -2.58 -9.35 5.45
N LEU A 85 -2.76 -8.05 5.67
CA LEU A 85 -3.85 -7.47 6.43
C LEU A 85 -4.99 -6.93 5.54
N THR A 86 -4.88 -7.05 4.21
CA THR A 86 -5.76 -6.40 3.22
C THR A 86 -7.24 -6.68 3.48
N HIS A 87 -7.58 -7.93 3.74
CA HIS A 87 -8.97 -8.38 3.90
C HIS A 87 -9.41 -8.51 5.36
N THR A 88 -8.61 -8.01 6.31
CA THR A 88 -8.99 -8.00 7.73
C THR A 88 -10.09 -6.98 8.00
N LYS A 89 -10.94 -7.27 8.99
CA LYS A 89 -11.93 -6.31 9.50
C LYS A 89 -11.24 -5.04 10.04
N ALA A 90 -10.04 -5.20 10.61
CA ALA A 90 -9.24 -4.07 11.10
C ALA A 90 -8.92 -3.07 9.98
N ALA A 91 -8.39 -3.54 8.84
CA ALA A 91 -8.06 -2.68 7.70
C ALA A 91 -9.32 -2.06 7.07
N GLN A 92 -10.38 -2.85 6.90
CA GLN A 92 -11.66 -2.37 6.37
C GLN A 92 -12.30 -1.30 7.26
N ASN A 93 -12.30 -1.51 8.57
CA ASN A 93 -12.88 -0.56 9.52
C ASN A 93 -12.06 0.73 9.60
N ALA A 94 -10.73 0.64 9.52
CA ALA A 94 -9.88 1.83 9.43
C ALA A 94 -10.18 2.64 8.15
N ALA A 95 -10.31 1.97 7.00
CA ALA A 95 -10.68 2.61 5.75
C ALA A 95 -12.08 3.25 5.81
N LYS A 96 -13.07 2.57 6.41
CA LYS A 96 -14.42 3.12 6.66
C LYS A 96 -14.40 4.35 7.58
N SER A 97 -13.41 4.43 8.49
CA SER A 97 -13.20 5.62 9.34
C SER A 97 -12.49 6.76 8.61
N GLY A 98 -12.19 6.64 7.31
CA GLY A 98 -11.58 7.66 6.49
C GLY A 98 -10.07 7.49 6.26
N ALA A 99 -9.43 6.47 6.84
CA ALA A 99 -8.01 6.23 6.64
C ALA A 99 -7.69 5.75 5.21
N ARG A 100 -6.60 6.26 4.64
CA ARG A 100 -5.98 5.67 3.44
C ARG A 100 -5.11 4.50 3.89
N VAL A 101 -5.48 3.29 3.52
CA VAL A 101 -4.80 2.06 3.95
C VAL A 101 -4.05 1.43 2.79
N ALA A 102 -2.73 1.29 2.93
CA ALA A 102 -1.87 0.57 1.99
C ALA A 102 -1.23 -0.63 2.69
N THR A 103 -1.44 -1.80 2.15
CA THR A 103 -0.83 -3.04 2.64
C THR A 103 0.26 -3.50 1.69
N LEU A 104 1.40 -3.94 2.23
CA LEU A 104 2.55 -4.41 1.47
C LEU A 104 2.94 -5.82 1.97
N PRO A 105 2.05 -6.82 1.80
CA PRO A 105 2.30 -8.16 2.32
C PRO A 105 3.48 -8.82 1.59
N GLY A 106 4.38 -9.42 2.38
CA GLY A 106 5.52 -10.14 1.83
C GLY A 106 6.58 -9.27 1.17
N ILE A 107 6.46 -7.94 1.22
CA ILE A 107 7.41 -7.03 0.59
C ILE A 107 8.86 -7.34 0.98
N THR A 108 9.77 -7.26 0.01
CA THR A 108 11.21 -7.41 0.21
C THR A 108 11.93 -6.12 -0.15
N GLU A 109 13.18 -5.98 0.28
CA GLU A 109 14.01 -4.85 -0.14
C GLU A 109 14.21 -4.82 -1.65
N GLU A 110 14.34 -5.98 -2.28
CA GLU A 110 14.47 -6.12 -3.72
C GLU A 110 13.22 -5.61 -4.44
N ILE A 111 12.03 -6.09 -4.05
CA ILE A 111 10.76 -5.60 -4.60
C ILE A 111 10.65 -4.08 -4.39
N THR A 112 11.02 -3.58 -3.20
CA THR A 112 11.00 -2.14 -2.91
C THR A 112 11.89 -1.37 -3.88
N LYS A 113 13.09 -1.86 -4.15
CA LYS A 113 14.05 -1.22 -5.06
C LYS A 113 13.64 -1.29 -6.53
N GLN A 114 13.01 -2.38 -6.95
CA GLN A 114 12.63 -2.60 -8.37
C GLN A 114 11.27 -2.00 -8.71
N SER A 115 10.26 -2.22 -7.88
CA SER A 115 8.86 -1.92 -8.23
C SER A 115 8.38 -0.56 -7.73
N LEU A 116 8.88 -0.11 -6.58
CA LEU A 116 8.44 1.16 -5.99
C LEU A 116 9.25 2.38 -6.46
N THR A 117 10.19 2.19 -7.39
CA THR A 117 10.94 3.27 -8.07
C THR A 117 10.27 3.77 -9.34
N ALA A 118 9.16 3.16 -9.74
CA ALA A 118 8.41 3.55 -10.93
C ALA A 118 8.03 5.04 -10.94
N ASP A 119 8.00 5.63 -12.12
CA ASP A 119 7.42 6.97 -12.31
C ASP A 119 5.89 6.87 -12.22
N PHE A 120 5.37 6.99 -11.00
CA PHE A 120 3.93 6.89 -10.74
C PHE A 120 3.11 7.91 -11.53
N SER A 121 3.68 9.08 -11.87
CA SER A 121 2.98 10.08 -12.70
C SER A 121 2.79 9.59 -14.14
N LYS A 122 3.77 8.85 -14.70
CA LYS A 122 3.62 8.20 -16.01
C LYS A 122 2.61 7.06 -15.95
N VAL A 123 2.67 6.24 -14.89
CA VAL A 123 1.72 5.15 -14.67
C VAL A 123 0.30 5.69 -14.59
N GLU A 124 0.06 6.74 -13.81
CA GLU A 124 -1.24 7.40 -13.68
C GLU A 124 -1.77 7.90 -15.05
N LYS A 125 -0.94 8.62 -15.80
CA LYS A 125 -1.30 9.11 -17.14
C LYS A 125 -1.68 7.97 -18.08
N LEU A 126 -0.91 6.88 -18.10
CA LEU A 126 -1.18 5.72 -18.93
C LEU A 126 -2.48 5.02 -18.50
N THR A 127 -2.66 4.82 -17.19
CA THR A 127 -3.88 4.23 -16.62
C THR A 127 -5.12 5.04 -17.00
N ASN A 128 -5.08 6.36 -16.82
CA ASN A 128 -6.19 7.24 -17.17
C ASN A 128 -6.48 7.23 -18.67
N LYS A 129 -5.45 7.19 -19.52
CA LYS A 129 -5.59 7.05 -20.97
C LYS A 129 -6.27 5.74 -21.36
N LEU A 130 -5.88 4.63 -20.74
CA LEU A 130 -6.51 3.32 -20.99
C LEU A 130 -7.94 3.31 -20.44
N TYR A 131 -8.16 3.76 -19.22
CA TYR A 131 -9.48 3.83 -18.61
C TYR A 131 -10.48 4.62 -19.46
N SER A 132 -10.09 5.80 -19.96
CA SER A 132 -10.96 6.63 -20.79
C SER A 132 -11.40 5.93 -22.09
N LYS A 133 -10.56 5.03 -22.64
CA LYS A 133 -10.88 4.22 -23.82
C LYS A 133 -11.75 3.01 -23.49
N LEU A 134 -11.54 2.41 -22.34
CA LEU A 134 -12.13 1.11 -21.97
C LEU A 134 -13.44 1.23 -21.17
N LYS A 135 -13.68 2.34 -20.46
CA LYS A 135 -14.82 2.50 -19.54
C LYS A 135 -16.20 2.28 -20.15
N ASN A 136 -16.33 2.43 -21.48
CA ASN A 136 -17.60 2.23 -22.20
C ASN A 136 -17.50 1.09 -23.24
N ALA A 137 -16.43 0.30 -23.19
CA ALA A 137 -16.22 -0.80 -24.14
C ALA A 137 -17.17 -1.94 -23.83
N LYS A 138 -17.89 -2.42 -24.84
CA LYS A 138 -18.73 -3.65 -24.73
C LYS A 138 -17.91 -4.93 -24.86
N THR A 139 -16.74 -4.81 -25.49
CA THR A 139 -15.83 -5.95 -25.68
C THR A 139 -14.39 -5.45 -25.61
N ILE A 140 -13.55 -6.13 -24.85
CA ILE A 140 -12.10 -5.88 -24.77
C ILE A 140 -11.39 -7.14 -25.19
N LYS A 141 -10.53 -7.03 -26.21
CA LYS A 141 -9.70 -8.14 -26.69
C LYS A 141 -8.24 -7.89 -26.32
N ILE A 142 -7.61 -8.84 -25.66
CA ILE A 142 -6.20 -8.80 -25.27
C ILE A 142 -5.43 -9.87 -26.06
N LEU A 143 -4.47 -9.43 -26.84
CA LEU A 143 -3.64 -10.30 -27.70
C LEU A 143 -2.16 -10.03 -27.38
N THR A 144 -1.34 -11.10 -27.37
CA THR A 144 0.11 -10.98 -27.32
C THR A 144 0.76 -11.89 -28.35
N PRO A 145 1.98 -11.55 -28.85
CA PRO A 145 2.73 -12.42 -29.74
C PRO A 145 3.04 -13.80 -29.14
N SER A 146 3.10 -13.89 -27.80
CA SER A 146 3.33 -15.13 -27.06
C SER A 146 2.09 -16.04 -26.94
N GLY A 147 0.97 -15.69 -27.58
CA GLY A 147 -0.21 -16.54 -27.68
C GLY A 147 -1.38 -16.17 -26.76
N THR A 148 -1.31 -15.10 -25.96
CA THR A 148 -2.47 -14.64 -25.20
C THR A 148 -3.58 -14.22 -26.16
N ASN A 149 -4.79 -14.75 -25.97
CA ASN A 149 -5.99 -14.36 -26.72
C ASN A 149 -7.19 -14.43 -25.76
N ILE A 150 -7.51 -13.29 -25.13
CA ILE A 150 -8.57 -13.18 -24.12
C ILE A 150 -9.60 -12.17 -24.63
N ILE A 151 -10.88 -12.52 -24.52
CA ILE A 151 -12.03 -11.65 -24.80
C ILE A 151 -12.77 -11.43 -23.48
N LEU A 152 -13.00 -10.18 -23.13
CA LEU A 152 -13.74 -9.73 -21.95
C LEU A 152 -14.99 -8.97 -22.40
N HIS A 153 -16.08 -9.19 -21.70
CA HIS A 153 -17.35 -8.45 -21.83
C HIS A 153 -17.62 -7.80 -20.46
N PRO A 154 -17.06 -6.58 -20.18
CA PRO A 154 -17.20 -5.89 -18.91
C PRO A 154 -18.62 -5.37 -18.66
#